data_fe7ff1381e12f1144d5cde6425d24e63
#
_entry.id   fe7ff1381e12f1144d5cde6425d24e63
#
_cell.length_a   1.000
_cell.length_b   1.000
_cell.length_c   1.000
_cell.angle_alpha   90.00
_cell.angle_beta   90.00
_cell.angle_gamma   90.00
#
_symmetry.space_group_name_H-M   'P 1'
#
loop_
_entity.id
_entity.type
_entity.pdbx_description
1 polymer ?
#
loop_
_entity_poly.entity_id
_entity_poly.type
_entity_poly.pdbx_seq_one_letter_code
_entity_poly.pdbx_strand_id
1 'polypeptide(L)'
;IPLNEYRAELILVNNGSTDGTQKEIETVIKNNKKNNIDVIILNLKKNQGYGGGIAEGLKIAKGDYIGWAHADLQTPLIDFFGLFNLVKNQKEILGKGFRTNNRGFDGIVSRCHESLASLILGYKMREINAQPKIFSKDLMKYFTQIPRNWTVLDTYVTYVCLKRRIKIETIDVVFKTRIYGHSKW
;
A
#
# COMPACT_ATOMS: atom_id res chain seq x y z
N ILE A 1 14.02 4.37 12.44
CA ILE A 1 15.11 4.22 11.44
C ILE A 1 15.85 5.54 11.43
N PRO A 2 17.14 5.55 11.61
CA PRO A 2 17.91 6.73 11.28
C PRO A 2 17.76 6.97 9.77
N LEU A 3 16.94 7.94 9.38
CA LEU A 3 16.75 8.36 7.98
C LEU A 3 18.09 8.80 7.32
N ASN A 4 19.14 8.89 8.11
CA ASN A 4 20.49 9.23 7.63
C ASN A 4 21.15 8.09 6.83
N GLU A 5 20.68 6.85 6.99
CA GLU A 5 21.23 5.68 6.28
C GLU A 5 20.48 5.34 4.98
N TYR A 6 19.30 5.88 4.81
CA TYR A 6 18.42 5.54 3.67
C TYR A 6 17.87 6.80 3.00
N ARG A 7 17.80 6.76 1.69
CA ARG A 7 17.10 7.76 0.90
C ARG A 7 15.68 7.27 0.68
N ALA A 8 14.69 8.11 0.98
CA ALA A 8 13.29 7.79 0.80
C ALA A 8 12.69 8.61 -0.35
N GLU A 9 11.83 7.97 -1.11
CA GLU A 9 10.98 8.60 -2.12
C GLU A 9 9.53 8.50 -1.66
N LEU A 10 8.85 9.62 -1.56
CA LEU A 10 7.42 9.70 -1.22
C LEU A 10 6.64 10.15 -2.46
N ILE A 11 5.88 9.25 -3.04
CA ILE A 11 5.01 9.54 -4.19
C ILE A 11 3.59 9.77 -3.69
N LEU A 12 3.13 11.01 -3.73
CA LEU A 12 1.78 11.40 -3.39
C LEU A 12 0.91 11.38 -4.65
N VAL A 13 0.05 10.38 -4.76
CA VAL A 13 -0.82 10.22 -5.92
C VAL A 13 -2.16 10.91 -5.65
N ASN A 14 -2.35 12.09 -6.26
CA ASN A 14 -3.65 12.73 -6.32
C ASN A 14 -4.47 12.11 -7.45
N ASN A 15 -5.37 11.20 -7.09
CA ASN A 15 -6.12 10.36 -8.01
C ASN A 15 -7.37 11.07 -8.57
N GLY A 16 -7.15 12.20 -9.25
CA GLY A 16 -8.21 12.97 -9.90
C GLY A 16 -9.15 13.67 -8.92
N SER A 17 -8.65 14.21 -7.82
CA SER A 17 -9.45 14.99 -6.87
C SER A 17 -9.90 16.30 -7.52
N THR A 18 -11.15 16.67 -7.25
CA THR A 18 -11.79 17.91 -7.77
C THR A 18 -12.00 18.98 -6.69
N ASP A 19 -11.54 18.70 -5.48
CA ASP A 19 -11.54 19.60 -4.32
C ASP A 19 -10.18 20.30 -4.17
N GLY A 20 -9.91 20.91 -3.04
CA GLY A 20 -8.67 21.61 -2.75
C GLY A 20 -7.43 20.71 -2.51
N THR A 21 -7.52 19.39 -2.65
CA THR A 21 -6.46 18.42 -2.30
C THR A 21 -5.11 18.74 -2.96
N GLN A 22 -5.08 19.07 -4.25
CA GLN A 22 -3.83 19.38 -4.94
C GLN A 22 -3.12 20.58 -4.30
N LYS A 23 -3.85 21.68 -4.09
CA LYS A 23 -3.30 22.90 -3.51
C LYS A 23 -2.78 22.67 -2.08
N GLU A 24 -3.50 21.88 -1.32
CA GLU A 24 -3.10 21.53 0.05
C GLU A 24 -1.80 20.72 0.06
N ILE A 25 -1.68 19.70 -0.79
CA ILE A 25 -0.46 18.90 -0.93
C ILE A 25 0.74 19.81 -1.30
N GLU A 26 0.60 20.67 -2.29
CA GLU A 26 1.65 21.60 -2.73
C GLU A 26 2.08 22.55 -1.60
N THR A 27 1.12 23.06 -0.84
CA THR A 27 1.36 23.97 0.29
C THR A 27 2.13 23.26 1.40
N VAL A 28 1.71 22.04 1.77
CA VAL A 28 2.36 21.25 2.82
C VAL A 28 3.80 20.90 2.43
N ILE A 29 4.04 20.50 1.20
CA ILE A 29 5.39 20.17 0.72
C ILE A 29 6.30 21.38 0.72
N LYS A 30 5.80 22.54 0.24
CA LYS A 30 6.58 23.79 0.23
C LYS A 30 7.07 24.17 1.63
N ASN A 31 6.22 23.95 2.64
CA ASN A 31 6.50 24.33 4.02
C ASN A 31 7.31 23.28 4.81
N ASN A 32 7.43 22.06 4.30
CA ASN A 32 8.03 20.93 5.03
C ASN A 32 9.15 20.22 4.25
N LYS A 33 10.06 20.96 3.63
CA LYS A 33 11.20 20.35 2.94
C LYS A 33 12.11 19.62 3.93
N LYS A 34 12.31 18.32 3.73
CA LYS A 34 13.26 17.49 4.47
C LYS A 34 14.34 16.96 3.53
N ASN A 35 15.59 17.04 3.94
CA ASN A 35 16.75 16.77 3.08
C ASN A 35 16.88 15.31 2.59
N ASN A 36 16.26 14.35 3.29
CA ASN A 36 16.45 12.91 2.99
C ASN A 36 15.20 12.24 2.39
N ILE A 37 14.19 13.03 2.01
CA ILE A 37 12.96 12.52 1.39
C ILE A 37 12.70 13.28 0.10
N ASP A 38 12.78 12.56 -1.02
CA ASP A 38 12.35 13.10 -2.31
C ASP A 38 10.84 12.99 -2.42
N VAL A 39 10.12 14.12 -2.47
CA VAL A 39 8.67 14.13 -2.58
C VAL A 39 8.25 14.41 -4.02
N ILE A 40 7.47 13.50 -4.59
CA ILE A 40 6.92 13.59 -5.94
C ILE A 40 5.40 13.67 -5.85
N ILE A 41 4.79 14.66 -6.52
CA ILE A 41 3.34 14.75 -6.67
C ILE A 41 2.97 14.20 -8.04
N LEU A 42 2.11 13.17 -8.06
CA LEU A 42 1.53 12.64 -9.29
C LEU A 42 0.05 13.01 -9.37
N ASN A 43 -0.27 13.99 -10.21
CA ASN A 43 -1.65 14.41 -10.43
C ASN A 43 -2.25 13.65 -11.62
N LEU A 44 -3.28 12.84 -11.37
CA LEU A 44 -4.03 12.14 -12.40
C LEU A 44 -5.22 12.99 -12.85
N LYS A 45 -5.45 13.05 -14.16
CA LYS A 45 -6.56 13.83 -14.76
C LYS A 45 -7.95 13.32 -14.37
N LYS A 46 -8.07 12.03 -14.08
CA LYS A 46 -9.34 11.37 -13.72
C LYS A 46 -9.07 10.33 -12.64
N ASN A 47 -10.05 10.13 -11.77
CA ASN A 47 -10.03 9.07 -10.78
C ASN A 47 -10.00 7.70 -11.47
N GLN A 48 -8.97 6.91 -11.22
CA GLN A 48 -8.76 5.58 -11.77
C GLN A 48 -9.08 4.46 -10.76
N GLY A 49 -9.76 4.80 -9.65
CA GLY A 49 -9.97 3.88 -8.55
C GLY A 49 -8.71 3.66 -7.71
N TYR A 50 -8.86 2.92 -6.62
CA TYR A 50 -7.76 2.65 -5.68
C TYR A 50 -6.55 1.99 -6.34
N GLY A 51 -6.78 0.84 -6.97
CA GLY A 51 -5.70 0.09 -7.66
C GLY A 51 -5.06 0.87 -8.80
N GLY A 52 -5.85 1.69 -9.52
CA GLY A 52 -5.36 2.54 -10.60
C GLY A 52 -4.40 3.61 -10.10
N GLY A 53 -4.75 4.30 -9.01
CA GLY A 53 -3.88 5.29 -8.39
C GLY A 53 -2.54 4.68 -7.94
N ILE A 54 -2.58 3.54 -7.26
CA ILE A 54 -1.36 2.82 -6.85
C ILE A 54 -0.54 2.39 -8.07
N ALA A 55 -1.18 1.82 -9.09
CA ALA A 55 -0.49 1.38 -10.30
C ALA A 55 0.27 2.50 -11.01
N GLU A 56 -0.29 3.71 -11.06
CA GLU A 56 0.41 4.87 -11.63
C GLU A 56 1.59 5.31 -10.75
N GLY A 57 1.45 5.27 -9.42
CA GLY A 57 2.56 5.52 -8.50
C GLY A 57 3.70 4.51 -8.65
N LEU A 58 3.37 3.23 -8.75
CA LEU A 58 4.35 2.13 -8.92
C LEU A 58 5.16 2.26 -10.21
N LYS A 59 4.60 2.82 -11.29
CA LYS A 59 5.31 3.01 -12.56
C LYS A 59 6.50 3.97 -12.46
N ILE A 60 6.41 4.95 -11.57
CA ILE A 60 7.43 5.99 -11.42
C ILE A 60 8.35 5.75 -10.22
N ALA A 61 8.01 4.79 -9.36
CA ALA A 61 8.81 4.45 -8.18
C ALA A 61 10.19 3.89 -8.56
N LYS A 62 11.24 4.43 -7.92
CA LYS A 62 12.64 4.11 -8.23
C LYS A 62 13.36 3.34 -7.13
N GLY A 63 12.82 3.34 -5.91
CA GLY A 63 13.43 2.69 -4.75
C GLY A 63 13.68 1.18 -4.94
N ASP A 64 14.64 0.63 -4.22
CA ASP A 64 14.92 -0.82 -4.20
C ASP A 64 13.81 -1.59 -3.48
N TYR A 65 13.13 -0.93 -2.57
CA TYR A 65 11.90 -1.40 -1.92
C TYR A 65 10.78 -0.41 -2.24
N ILE A 66 9.68 -0.95 -2.74
CA ILE A 66 8.53 -0.18 -3.18
C ILE A 66 7.32 -0.62 -2.37
N GLY A 67 6.48 0.32 -1.98
CA GLY A 67 5.29 0.00 -1.23
C GLY A 67 4.25 1.10 -1.26
N TRP A 68 3.12 0.83 -0.64
CA TRP A 68 2.04 1.80 -0.52
C TRP A 68 1.32 1.71 0.82
N ALA A 69 0.72 2.79 1.20
CA ALA A 69 -0.18 2.92 2.33
C ALA A 69 -1.33 3.86 1.98
N HIS A 70 -2.41 3.77 2.73
CA HIS A 70 -3.52 4.74 2.61
C HIS A 70 -3.15 6.08 3.24
N ALA A 71 -3.62 7.17 2.65
CA ALA A 71 -3.44 8.51 3.18
C ALA A 71 -4.55 8.93 4.17
N ASP A 72 -5.42 8.02 4.59
CA ASP A 72 -6.56 8.28 5.47
C ASP A 72 -6.26 8.14 6.97
N LEU A 73 -4.99 7.92 7.30
CA LEU A 73 -4.46 7.78 8.67
C LEU A 73 -5.06 6.59 9.47
N GLN A 74 -5.78 5.68 8.82
CA GLN A 74 -6.29 4.48 9.49
C GLN A 74 -5.18 3.51 9.88
N THR A 75 -4.07 3.50 9.12
CA THR A 75 -2.85 2.77 9.46
C THR A 75 -1.72 3.77 9.68
N PRO A 76 -1.06 3.79 10.83
CA PRO A 76 0.05 4.70 11.09
C PRO A 76 1.20 4.49 10.10
N LEU A 77 1.76 5.58 9.54
CA LEU A 77 2.92 5.48 8.64
C LEU A 77 4.17 4.90 9.30
N ILE A 78 4.25 4.92 10.63
CA ILE A 78 5.36 4.29 11.36
C ILE A 78 5.42 2.79 11.12
N ASP A 79 4.28 2.15 10.88
CA ASP A 79 4.21 0.71 10.59
C ASP A 79 4.90 0.37 9.27
N PHE A 80 4.94 1.32 8.31
CA PHE A 80 5.69 1.14 7.08
C PHE A 80 7.19 0.97 7.35
N PHE A 81 7.75 1.74 8.27
CA PHE A 81 9.15 1.61 8.65
C PHE A 81 9.45 0.32 9.41
N GLY A 82 8.54 -0.11 10.28
CA GLY A 82 8.63 -1.42 10.94
C GLY A 82 8.70 -2.54 9.90
N LEU A 83 7.81 -2.48 8.91
CA LEU A 83 7.76 -3.45 7.82
C LEU A 83 9.00 -3.39 6.93
N PHE A 84 9.51 -2.19 6.62
CA PHE A 84 10.76 -2.01 5.87
C PHE A 84 11.94 -2.69 6.59
N ASN A 85 12.07 -2.50 7.90
CA ASN A 85 13.15 -3.15 8.67
C ASN A 85 13.10 -4.67 8.60
N LEU A 86 11.90 -5.23 8.50
CA LEU A 86 11.70 -6.67 8.40
C LEU A 86 12.12 -7.24 7.03
N VAL A 87 11.89 -6.46 5.96
CA VAL A 87 12.12 -6.93 4.58
C VAL A 87 13.43 -6.44 3.95
N LYS A 88 14.04 -5.40 4.50
CA LYS A 88 15.30 -4.86 3.97
C LYS A 88 16.37 -5.95 3.90
N ASN A 89 17.22 -5.90 2.90
CA ASN A 89 18.26 -6.89 2.61
C ASN A 89 17.74 -8.26 2.14
N GLN A 90 16.43 -8.40 1.91
CA GLN A 90 15.86 -9.62 1.33
C GLN A 90 15.40 -9.36 -0.10
N LYS A 91 15.66 -10.32 -0.99
CA LYS A 91 15.17 -10.31 -2.38
C LYS A 91 13.88 -11.12 -2.48
N GLU A 92 13.07 -10.77 -3.46
CA GLU A 92 11.81 -11.47 -3.74
C GLU A 92 10.94 -11.67 -2.48
N ILE A 93 10.67 -10.59 -1.77
CA ILE A 93 9.90 -10.58 -0.54
C ILE A 93 8.75 -9.59 -0.62
N LEU A 94 7.60 -10.00 -0.08
CA LEU A 94 6.46 -9.12 0.20
C LEU A 94 6.32 -8.97 1.71
N GLY A 95 6.34 -7.75 2.20
CA GLY A 95 5.90 -7.40 3.55
C GLY A 95 4.49 -6.79 3.52
N LYS A 96 3.67 -7.10 4.51
CA LYS A 96 2.34 -6.51 4.65
C LYS A 96 1.89 -6.39 6.09
N GLY A 97 0.95 -5.50 6.37
CA GLY A 97 0.27 -5.43 7.66
C GLY A 97 -0.57 -6.67 7.93
N PHE A 98 -0.77 -6.98 9.20
CA PHE A 98 -1.74 -7.95 9.71
C PHE A 98 -2.60 -7.25 10.76
N ARG A 99 -3.90 -7.07 10.49
CA ARG A 99 -4.80 -6.31 11.37
C ARG A 99 -5.23 -7.16 12.55
N THR A 100 -4.88 -6.75 13.75
CA THR A 100 -5.09 -7.52 14.99
C THR A 100 -6.33 -7.07 15.76
N ASN A 101 -6.83 -5.86 15.53
CA ASN A 101 -7.98 -5.34 16.25
C ASN A 101 -9.33 -5.85 15.69
N ASN A 102 -10.32 -5.91 16.55
CA ASN A 102 -11.69 -6.23 16.13
C ASN A 102 -12.27 -5.06 15.31
N ARG A 103 -12.75 -5.36 14.11
CA ARG A 103 -13.34 -4.41 13.16
C ARG A 103 -14.86 -4.60 12.99
N GLY A 104 -15.49 -5.34 13.90
CA GLY A 104 -16.92 -5.59 13.81
C GLY A 104 -17.35 -6.19 12.46
N PHE A 105 -18.37 -5.61 11.85
CA PHE A 105 -18.93 -6.07 10.57
C PHE A 105 -17.91 -6.06 9.42
N ASP A 106 -17.09 -5.02 9.33
CA ASP A 106 -16.02 -4.92 8.28
C ASP A 106 -15.03 -6.08 8.38
N GLY A 107 -14.79 -6.58 9.60
CA GLY A 107 -13.98 -7.77 9.82
C GLY A 107 -14.62 -9.04 9.26
N ILE A 108 -15.92 -9.17 9.38
CA ILE A 108 -16.69 -10.31 8.82
C ILE A 108 -16.62 -10.27 7.29
N VAL A 109 -16.94 -9.12 6.69
CA VAL A 109 -16.87 -8.93 5.23
C VAL A 109 -15.48 -9.25 4.69
N SER A 110 -14.42 -8.79 5.37
CA SER A 110 -13.04 -9.10 4.97
C SER A 110 -12.76 -10.60 5.02
N ARG A 111 -13.19 -11.31 6.07
CA ARG A 111 -13.00 -12.78 6.17
C ARG A 111 -13.78 -13.54 5.10
N CYS A 112 -14.99 -13.10 4.78
CA CYS A 112 -15.76 -13.68 3.66
C CYS A 112 -15.03 -13.51 2.33
N HIS A 113 -14.52 -12.32 2.05
CA HIS A 113 -13.72 -12.05 0.86
C HIS A 113 -12.45 -12.92 0.80
N GLU A 114 -11.72 -13.05 1.91
CA GLU A 114 -10.52 -13.87 2.01
C GLU A 114 -10.81 -15.35 1.79
N SER A 115 -11.92 -15.84 2.37
CA SER A 115 -12.34 -17.24 2.20
C SER A 115 -12.72 -17.53 0.75
N LEU A 116 -13.49 -16.63 0.12
CA LEU A 116 -13.89 -16.76 -1.28
C LEU A 116 -12.67 -16.70 -2.22
N ALA A 117 -11.79 -15.73 -2.02
CA ALA A 117 -10.55 -15.61 -2.79
C ALA A 117 -9.66 -16.85 -2.62
N SER A 118 -9.56 -17.37 -1.39
CA SER A 118 -8.77 -18.58 -1.11
C SER A 118 -9.34 -19.81 -1.84
N LEU A 119 -10.66 -19.95 -1.85
CA LEU A 119 -11.35 -21.06 -2.53
C LEU A 119 -11.15 -20.98 -4.06
N ILE A 120 -11.39 -19.81 -4.64
CA ILE A 120 -11.32 -19.61 -6.11
C ILE A 120 -9.88 -19.74 -6.62
N LEU A 121 -8.91 -19.17 -5.89
CA LEU A 121 -7.52 -19.11 -6.35
C LEU A 121 -6.67 -20.30 -5.88
N GLY A 122 -7.21 -21.16 -4.99
CA GLY A 122 -6.52 -22.36 -4.51
C GLY A 122 -5.37 -22.08 -3.53
N TYR A 123 -5.30 -20.91 -2.92
CA TYR A 123 -4.27 -20.51 -1.96
C TYR A 123 -4.89 -19.93 -0.70
N LYS A 124 -4.42 -20.33 0.48
CA LYS A 124 -4.88 -19.75 1.74
C LYS A 124 -4.43 -18.29 1.84
N MET A 125 -5.37 -17.38 1.75
CA MET A 125 -5.16 -15.93 1.82
C MET A 125 -5.71 -15.38 3.12
N ARG A 126 -4.96 -14.48 3.77
CA ARG A 126 -5.39 -13.79 4.99
C ARG A 126 -4.95 -12.33 4.92
N GLU A 127 -5.76 -11.46 5.51
CA GLU A 127 -5.46 -10.03 5.61
C GLU A 127 -5.07 -9.43 4.24
N ILE A 128 -5.83 -9.77 3.19
CA ILE A 128 -5.54 -9.39 1.79
C ILE A 128 -5.41 -7.87 1.65
N ASN A 129 -6.36 -7.13 2.21
CA ASN A 129 -6.43 -5.66 2.09
C ASN A 129 -5.71 -4.92 3.22
N ALA A 130 -4.92 -5.62 4.04
CA ALA A 130 -4.18 -4.96 5.11
C ALA A 130 -3.04 -4.10 4.58
N GLN A 131 -2.87 -2.96 5.19
CA GLN A 131 -1.83 -1.97 4.89
C GLN A 131 -0.93 -1.78 6.11
N PRO A 132 0.31 -1.28 5.93
CA PRO A 132 0.97 -0.98 4.66
C PRO A 132 1.42 -2.24 3.90
N LYS A 133 1.80 -2.09 2.63
CA LYS A 133 2.50 -3.13 1.87
C LYS A 133 3.82 -2.60 1.36
N ILE A 134 4.84 -3.46 1.36
CA ILE A 134 6.17 -3.18 0.81
C ILE A 134 6.74 -4.44 0.17
N PHE A 135 7.48 -4.31 -0.90
CA PHE A 135 8.13 -5.42 -1.56
C PHE A 135 9.47 -5.00 -2.17
N SER A 136 10.38 -5.95 -2.36
CA SER A 136 11.60 -5.71 -3.12
C SER A 136 11.27 -5.45 -4.58
N LYS A 137 11.94 -4.48 -5.21
CA LYS A 137 11.71 -4.07 -6.60
C LYS A 137 11.77 -5.24 -7.60
N ASP A 138 12.52 -6.28 -7.27
CA ASP A 138 12.63 -7.50 -8.08
C ASP A 138 11.27 -8.15 -8.35
N LEU A 139 10.26 -7.93 -7.50
CA LEU A 139 8.92 -8.46 -7.70
C LEU A 139 8.16 -7.78 -8.83
N MET A 140 8.55 -6.57 -9.25
CA MET A 140 7.90 -5.86 -10.34
C MET A 140 7.85 -6.68 -11.65
N LYS A 141 8.86 -7.52 -11.89
CA LYS A 141 8.88 -8.44 -13.05
C LYS A 141 7.71 -9.43 -13.08
N TYR A 142 7.11 -9.71 -11.93
CA TYR A 142 5.97 -10.61 -11.80
C TYR A 142 4.61 -9.90 -11.83
N PHE A 143 4.60 -8.59 -11.64
CA PHE A 143 3.39 -7.79 -11.66
C PHE A 143 3.13 -7.20 -13.05
N THR A 144 3.10 -8.06 -14.07
CA THR A 144 3.03 -7.67 -15.49
C THR A 144 1.69 -7.05 -15.88
N GLN A 145 0.64 -7.35 -15.14
CA GLN A 145 -0.71 -6.82 -15.37
C GLN A 145 -1.32 -6.36 -14.05
N ILE A 146 -0.91 -5.20 -13.57
CA ILE A 146 -1.44 -4.65 -12.32
C ILE A 146 -2.91 -4.25 -12.55
N PRO A 147 -3.85 -4.90 -11.84
CA PRO A 147 -5.25 -4.58 -11.96
C PRO A 147 -5.52 -3.15 -11.49
N ARG A 148 -6.25 -2.38 -12.28
CA ARG A 148 -6.63 -1.01 -11.92
C ARG A 148 -7.82 -0.97 -10.97
N ASN A 149 -8.55 -2.08 -10.83
CA ASN A 149 -9.66 -2.19 -9.90
C ASN A 149 -9.14 -2.31 -8.45
N TRP A 150 -9.68 -1.51 -7.55
CA TRP A 150 -9.25 -1.43 -6.16
C TRP A 150 -9.39 -2.73 -5.36
N THR A 151 -10.45 -3.50 -5.61
CA THR A 151 -10.69 -4.76 -4.89
C THR A 151 -9.73 -5.87 -5.31
N VAL A 152 -9.16 -5.76 -6.50
CA VAL A 152 -8.38 -6.83 -7.13
C VAL A 152 -6.88 -6.64 -6.94
N LEU A 153 -6.38 -5.40 -6.77
CA LEU A 153 -4.95 -5.14 -6.66
C LEU A 153 -4.29 -5.92 -5.52
N ASP A 154 -4.82 -5.80 -4.32
CA ASP A 154 -4.26 -6.44 -3.13
C ASP A 154 -4.36 -7.97 -3.20
N THR A 155 -5.47 -8.48 -3.75
CA THR A 155 -5.67 -9.90 -4.02
C THR A 155 -4.67 -10.40 -5.05
N TYR A 156 -4.49 -9.68 -6.14
CA TYR A 156 -3.56 -10.02 -7.21
C TYR A 156 -2.12 -10.10 -6.71
N VAL A 157 -1.64 -9.08 -6.00
CA VAL A 157 -0.28 -9.06 -5.46
C VAL A 157 -0.05 -10.23 -4.50
N THR A 158 -1.00 -10.48 -3.60
CA THR A 158 -0.93 -11.62 -2.66
C THR A 158 -0.94 -12.97 -3.41
N TYR A 159 -1.83 -13.11 -4.40
CA TYR A 159 -1.93 -14.33 -5.23
C TYR A 159 -0.63 -14.61 -5.98
N VAL A 160 -0.07 -13.60 -6.65
CA VAL A 160 1.20 -13.77 -7.40
C VAL A 160 2.31 -14.23 -6.47
N CYS A 161 2.42 -13.64 -5.28
CA CYS A 161 3.43 -14.05 -4.31
C CYS A 161 3.22 -15.50 -3.85
N LEU A 162 2.01 -15.90 -3.49
CA LEU A 162 1.71 -17.27 -3.07
C LEU A 162 1.94 -18.29 -4.19
N LYS A 163 1.47 -18.01 -5.40
CA LYS A 163 1.66 -18.87 -6.57
C LYS A 163 3.14 -19.10 -6.90
N ARG A 164 3.98 -18.10 -6.68
CA ARG A 164 5.41 -18.16 -6.94
C ARG A 164 6.24 -18.59 -5.72
N ARG A 165 5.59 -18.93 -4.60
CA ARG A 165 6.24 -19.27 -3.32
C ARG A 165 7.18 -18.17 -2.81
N ILE A 166 6.85 -16.91 -3.13
CA ILE A 166 7.56 -15.76 -2.61
C ILE A 166 7.24 -15.61 -1.13
N LYS A 167 8.27 -15.35 -0.33
CA LYS A 167 8.14 -15.15 1.10
C LYS A 167 7.25 -13.94 1.40
N ILE A 168 6.29 -14.11 2.30
CA ILE A 168 5.42 -13.04 2.80
C ILE A 168 5.68 -12.87 4.29
N GLU A 169 6.16 -11.70 4.67
CA GLU A 169 6.34 -11.29 6.06
C GLU A 169 5.22 -10.37 6.51
N THR A 170 4.87 -10.44 7.78
CA THR A 170 3.79 -9.59 8.34
C THR A 170 4.21 -8.90 9.60
N ILE A 171 3.66 -7.70 9.83
CA ILE A 171 3.70 -7.02 11.12
C ILE A 171 2.27 -6.80 11.60
N ASP A 172 2.08 -6.88 12.90
CA ASP A 172 0.81 -6.54 13.53
C ASP A 172 0.54 -5.05 13.39
N VAL A 173 -0.65 -4.71 12.89
CA VAL A 173 -1.10 -3.32 12.73
C VAL A 173 -2.47 -3.12 13.37
N VAL A 174 -2.67 -1.95 13.94
CA VAL A 174 -3.97 -1.54 14.46
C VAL A 174 -4.65 -0.65 13.43
N PHE A 175 -5.74 -1.15 12.88
CA PHE A 175 -6.55 -0.39 11.92
C PHE A 175 -7.48 0.56 12.67
N LYS A 176 -7.18 1.85 12.64
CA LYS A 176 -7.91 2.89 13.38
C LYS A 176 -9.21 3.25 12.68
N THR A 177 -10.14 3.80 13.46
CA THR A 177 -11.34 4.43 12.91
C THR A 177 -10.94 5.62 12.04
N ARG A 178 -11.59 5.80 10.91
CA ARG A 178 -11.36 6.95 10.04
C ARG A 178 -11.73 8.24 10.76
N ILE A 179 -10.83 9.22 10.71
CA ILE A 179 -11.02 10.52 11.39
C ILE A 179 -11.81 11.47 10.48
N TYR A 180 -11.58 11.42 9.16
CA TYR A 180 -12.18 12.30 8.17
C TYR A 180 -12.82 11.54 7.02
N GLY A 181 -13.96 12.08 6.54
CA GLY A 181 -14.70 11.52 5.41
C GLY A 181 -15.46 10.22 5.74
N HIS A 182 -16.27 9.78 4.78
CA HIS A 182 -17.02 8.52 4.87
C HIS A 182 -16.45 7.50 3.89
N SER A 183 -16.52 6.22 4.25
CA SER A 183 -16.25 5.14 3.32
C SER A 183 -17.26 5.18 2.17
N LYS A 184 -16.81 5.03 0.95
CA LYS A 184 -17.68 4.97 -0.24
C LYS A 184 -18.13 3.53 -0.55
N TRP A 185 -18.17 2.71 0.48
CA TRP A 185 -18.66 1.32 0.44
C TRP A 185 -20.11 1.25 0.84
#